data_f14e16c1f3b0cafdaf500441a2c0cc18
#
_entry.id   f14e16c1f3b0cafdaf500441a2c0cc18
#
_cell.length_a   1.000
_cell.length_b   1.000
_cell.length_c   1.000
_cell.angle_alpha   90.00
_cell.angle_beta   90.00
_cell.angle_gamma   90.00
#
_symmetry.space_group_name_H-M   'P 1'
#
loop_
_entity.id
_entity.type
_entity.pdbx_description
1 polymer ?
#
loop_
_entity_poly.entity_id
_entity_poly.type
_entity_poly.pdbx_seq_one_letter_code
_entity_poly.pdbx_strand_id
1 'polypeptide(L)'
;MELFNEIYSCYYHTVRHILAEAAGHSVNMKEMEQICKNQAFQETALAVLPKLTKGEWPLLFPSKEHPGCYESALHFPPPELPLTALQMSWLAALIHDPRFRLFFTDEELKTLSESLKGFEPLYQQENFYYYDQFCDGDSYASPSYREHFQAILKALREHHILFIGYEGKKGICHSFEVIPYQLQYSSKDDKFRLCCLQYRRGRCGLNTILNLERIRDCRVSPDLLSNSDIQTLSCHRFLPVRKAKEPVLLKITGERNSLERCMLHFASYEKHTEYHEEGKYWLCSIYYDTADETELLIDILSFGPVIEVLGPGHFRSMVKNRVKRQHELLYGTVE
;
A
#
# COMPACT_ATOMS: atom_id res chain seq x y z
N MET A 1 4.18 -30.48 19.83
CA MET A 1 4.79 -29.28 19.21
C MET A 1 4.19 -29.20 17.82
N GLU A 2 3.43 -28.17 17.55
CA GLU A 2 2.83 -27.96 16.23
C GLU A 2 3.92 -27.37 15.32
N LEU A 3 4.48 -28.18 14.43
CA LEU A 3 5.62 -27.86 13.57
C LEU A 3 5.35 -26.66 12.63
N PHE A 4 4.09 -26.33 12.40
CA PHE A 4 3.61 -25.29 11.47
C PHE A 4 2.83 -24.18 12.16
N ASN A 5 3.05 -23.96 13.45
CA ASN A 5 2.44 -22.85 14.14
C ASN A 5 3.12 -21.55 13.73
N GLU A 6 2.34 -20.61 13.18
CA GLU A 6 2.83 -19.31 12.69
C GLU A 6 3.52 -18.51 13.80
N ILE A 7 3.03 -18.58 15.03
CA ILE A 7 3.61 -17.88 16.19
C ILE A 7 5.03 -18.40 16.48
N TYR A 8 5.24 -19.72 16.46
CA TYR A 8 6.58 -20.30 16.69
C TYR A 8 7.53 -19.99 15.55
N SER A 9 7.07 -19.98 14.31
CA SER A 9 7.85 -19.54 13.16
C SER A 9 8.28 -18.07 13.31
N CYS A 10 7.38 -17.20 13.70
CA CYS A 10 7.65 -15.79 13.97
C CYS A 10 8.68 -15.61 15.09
N TYR A 11 8.56 -16.34 16.19
CA TYR A 11 9.53 -16.32 17.29
C TYR A 11 10.91 -16.82 16.86
N TYR A 12 10.96 -17.88 16.07
CA TYR A 12 12.21 -18.38 15.54
C TYR A 12 12.92 -17.34 14.66
N HIS A 13 12.21 -16.70 13.74
CA HIS A 13 12.76 -15.64 12.88
C HIS A 13 13.26 -14.45 13.69
N THR A 14 12.52 -14.04 14.73
CA THR A 14 12.91 -12.94 15.61
C THR A 14 14.20 -13.29 16.39
N VAL A 15 14.25 -14.46 17.00
CA VAL A 15 15.44 -14.94 17.75
C VAL A 15 16.64 -15.07 16.80
N ARG A 16 16.43 -15.65 15.61
CA ARG A 16 17.46 -15.76 14.58
C ARG A 16 18.06 -14.41 14.23
N HIS A 17 17.21 -13.40 14.03
CA HIS A 17 17.65 -12.05 13.67
C HIS A 17 18.46 -11.40 14.80
N ILE A 18 17.97 -11.51 16.04
CA ILE A 18 18.70 -11.03 17.23
C ILE A 18 20.09 -11.70 17.30
N LEU A 19 20.18 -13.02 17.10
CA LEU A 19 21.44 -13.75 17.14
C LEU A 19 22.36 -13.40 15.97
N ALA A 20 21.83 -13.13 14.80
CA ALA A 20 22.61 -12.71 13.62
C ALA A 20 23.24 -11.33 13.85
N GLU A 21 22.50 -10.38 14.38
CA GLU A 21 23.01 -9.06 14.77
C GLU A 21 24.06 -9.19 15.89
N ALA A 22 23.75 -9.98 16.93
CA ALA A 22 24.63 -10.22 18.06
C ALA A 22 25.91 -10.99 17.71
N ALA A 23 25.98 -11.64 16.55
CA ALA A 23 27.19 -12.27 16.02
C ALA A 23 28.09 -11.24 15.31
N GLY A 24 27.55 -10.14 14.81
CA GLY A 24 28.30 -9.06 14.15
C GLY A 24 28.79 -7.97 15.11
N HIS A 25 28.01 -7.65 16.11
CA HIS A 25 28.32 -6.65 17.15
C HIS A 25 27.53 -6.93 18.43
N SER A 26 27.96 -6.38 19.56
CA SER A 26 27.21 -6.52 20.80
C SER A 26 25.91 -5.70 20.75
N VAL A 27 24.76 -6.35 21.00
CA VAL A 27 23.43 -5.75 20.92
C VAL A 27 22.91 -5.36 22.29
N ASN A 28 22.24 -4.21 22.39
CA ASN A 28 21.61 -3.75 23.62
C ASN A 28 20.10 -4.09 23.66
N MET A 29 19.47 -3.90 24.83
CA MET A 29 18.06 -4.25 25.03
C MET A 29 17.13 -3.48 24.08
N LYS A 30 17.41 -2.19 23.78
CA LYS A 30 16.57 -1.37 22.89
C LYS A 30 16.62 -1.84 21.44
N GLU A 31 17.79 -2.26 20.98
CA GLU A 31 17.97 -2.85 19.64
C GLU A 31 17.18 -4.16 19.51
N MET A 32 17.26 -5.03 20.50
CA MET A 32 16.48 -6.27 20.53
C MET A 32 14.97 -6.02 20.57
N GLU A 33 14.51 -5.04 21.37
CA GLU A 33 13.09 -4.62 21.37
C GLU A 33 12.65 -4.08 20.00
N GLN A 34 13.52 -3.32 19.34
CA GLN A 34 13.22 -2.79 18.01
C GLN A 34 13.13 -3.90 16.96
N ILE A 35 14.00 -4.91 17.02
CA ILE A 35 13.91 -6.11 16.15
C ILE A 35 12.58 -6.82 16.39
N CYS A 36 12.18 -7.05 17.66
CA CYS A 36 10.90 -7.64 17.99
C CYS A 36 9.71 -6.86 17.40
N LYS A 37 9.72 -5.53 17.53
CA LYS A 37 8.66 -4.66 17.00
C LYS A 37 8.55 -4.68 15.48
N ASN A 38 9.69 -4.79 14.80
CA ASN A 38 9.73 -4.73 13.33
C ASN A 38 9.35 -6.05 12.67
N GLN A 39 9.59 -7.18 13.34
CA GLN A 39 9.50 -8.50 12.71
C GLN A 39 8.44 -9.42 13.33
N ALA A 40 7.84 -9.02 14.46
CA ALA A 40 6.94 -9.87 15.19
C ALA A 40 5.77 -9.09 15.80
N PHE A 41 4.97 -9.78 16.64
CA PHE A 41 3.86 -9.18 17.37
C PHE A 41 4.37 -8.29 18.52
N GLN A 42 3.57 -7.30 18.94
CA GLN A 42 3.92 -6.40 20.04
C GLN A 42 4.34 -7.12 21.33
N GLU A 43 3.72 -8.27 21.59
CA GLU A 43 3.95 -9.07 22.79
C GLU A 43 5.20 -9.96 22.70
N THR A 44 5.80 -10.10 21.53
CA THR A 44 6.97 -10.99 21.30
C THR A 44 8.16 -10.57 22.15
N ALA A 45 8.38 -9.27 22.34
CA ALA A 45 9.46 -8.80 23.20
C ALA A 45 9.32 -9.30 24.65
N LEU A 46 8.10 -9.31 25.19
CA LEU A 46 7.80 -9.79 26.55
C LEU A 46 7.98 -11.31 26.67
N ALA A 47 7.72 -12.06 25.60
CA ALA A 47 7.83 -13.51 25.60
C ALA A 47 9.27 -14.00 25.36
N VAL A 48 10.01 -13.35 24.47
CA VAL A 48 11.32 -13.81 23.97
C VAL A 48 12.49 -13.21 24.73
N LEU A 49 12.52 -11.90 24.96
CA LEU A 49 13.69 -11.23 25.54
C LEU A 49 14.05 -11.70 26.95
N PRO A 50 13.08 -11.92 27.87
CA PRO A 50 13.42 -12.46 29.18
C PRO A 50 14.08 -13.85 29.13
N LYS A 51 13.68 -14.68 28.18
CA LYS A 51 14.26 -16.03 28.01
C LYS A 51 15.69 -15.99 27.51
N LEU A 52 15.99 -15.07 26.61
CA LEU A 52 17.33 -14.85 26.06
C LEU A 52 18.28 -14.20 27.11
N THR A 53 17.79 -13.21 27.87
CA THR A 53 18.65 -12.40 28.77
C THR A 53 18.80 -12.99 30.17
N LYS A 54 17.81 -13.78 30.65
CA LYS A 54 17.87 -14.42 31.99
C LYS A 54 18.49 -15.81 31.98
N GLY A 55 19.00 -16.28 30.84
CA GLY A 55 19.72 -17.55 30.73
C GLY A 55 18.82 -18.79 30.60
N GLU A 56 17.48 -18.63 30.43
CA GLU A 56 16.58 -19.74 30.12
C GLU A 56 16.96 -20.38 28.77
N TRP A 57 17.27 -19.51 27.80
CA TRP A 57 17.86 -19.89 26.52
C TRP A 57 19.32 -19.40 26.48
N PRO A 58 20.33 -20.28 26.61
CA PRO A 58 21.73 -19.90 26.67
C PRO A 58 22.30 -19.54 25.30
N LEU A 59 21.65 -18.62 24.58
CA LEU A 59 21.97 -18.19 23.22
C LEU A 59 22.64 -16.82 23.19
N LEU A 60 22.49 -16.03 24.26
CA LEU A 60 23.12 -14.73 24.43
C LEU A 60 23.88 -14.68 25.75
N PHE A 61 25.04 -14.06 25.73
CA PHE A 61 25.86 -13.80 26.93
C PHE A 61 26.07 -12.29 27.08
N PRO A 62 26.17 -11.80 28.35
CA PRO A 62 26.56 -10.43 28.60
C PRO A 62 27.94 -10.13 27.99
N SER A 63 28.06 -9.05 27.24
CA SER A 63 29.34 -8.61 26.69
C SER A 63 30.30 -8.22 27.80
N LYS A 64 31.58 -8.65 27.66
CA LYS A 64 32.65 -8.25 28.57
C LYS A 64 33.19 -6.85 28.30
N GLU A 65 33.06 -6.38 27.05
CA GLU A 65 33.60 -5.12 26.59
C GLU A 65 32.56 -3.97 26.72
N HIS A 66 31.28 -4.29 26.58
CA HIS A 66 30.19 -3.31 26.58
C HIS A 66 29.12 -3.62 27.64
N PRO A 67 29.20 -3.00 28.86
CA PRO A 67 28.21 -3.23 29.91
C PRO A 67 26.77 -2.94 29.45
N GLY A 68 25.84 -3.90 29.66
CA GLY A 68 24.46 -3.79 29.27
C GLY A 68 24.15 -4.26 27.84
N CYS A 69 25.17 -4.71 27.11
CA CYS A 69 25.03 -5.36 25.81
C CYS A 69 25.21 -6.88 25.91
N TYR A 70 24.75 -7.59 24.87
CA TYR A 70 24.79 -9.04 24.78
C TYR A 70 25.48 -9.46 23.49
N GLU A 71 26.19 -10.58 23.53
CA GLU A 71 26.86 -11.22 22.40
C GLU A 71 26.24 -12.59 22.13
N SER A 72 26.25 -13.02 20.88
CA SER A 72 25.74 -14.34 20.49
C SER A 72 26.65 -15.46 20.98
N ALA A 73 26.06 -16.55 21.49
CA ALA A 73 26.73 -17.80 21.74
C ALA A 73 27.15 -18.51 20.44
N LEU A 74 26.58 -18.14 19.33
CA LEU A 74 26.84 -18.74 18.03
C LEU A 74 27.87 -17.90 17.28
N HIS A 75 28.87 -18.60 16.72
CA HIS A 75 29.91 -18.00 15.88
C HIS A 75 29.42 -17.67 14.47
N PHE A 76 28.26 -18.21 14.07
CA PHE A 76 27.66 -18.02 12.77
C PHE A 76 26.17 -17.66 12.98
N PRO A 77 25.58 -16.85 12.08
CA PRO A 77 24.13 -16.60 12.12
C PRO A 77 23.38 -17.94 11.97
N PRO A 78 22.29 -18.16 12.74
CA PRO A 78 21.47 -19.35 12.61
C PRO A 78 20.93 -19.53 11.18
N PRO A 79 20.77 -20.77 10.69
CA PRO A 79 20.26 -21.02 9.35
C PRO A 79 18.84 -20.49 9.17
N GLU A 80 18.48 -20.17 7.94
CA GLU A 80 17.09 -19.84 7.60
C GLU A 80 16.23 -21.10 7.62
N LEU A 81 14.97 -20.93 8.04
CA LEU A 81 14.01 -22.02 7.88
C LEU A 81 13.72 -22.21 6.39
N PRO A 82 13.75 -23.43 5.88
CA PRO A 82 13.31 -23.70 4.52
C PRO A 82 11.82 -23.37 4.38
N LEU A 83 11.42 -22.90 3.21
CA LEU A 83 10.02 -22.69 2.89
C LEU A 83 9.27 -24.02 2.94
N THR A 84 8.07 -24.00 3.48
CA THR A 84 7.17 -25.15 3.50
C THR A 84 6.67 -25.47 2.09
N ALA A 85 6.19 -26.69 1.85
CA ALA A 85 5.59 -27.07 0.57
C ALA A 85 4.42 -26.15 0.21
N LEU A 86 3.61 -25.74 1.18
CA LEU A 86 2.50 -24.80 0.97
C LEU A 86 2.99 -23.41 0.50
N GLN A 87 4.04 -22.88 1.12
CA GLN A 87 4.66 -21.61 0.70
C GLN A 87 5.26 -21.71 -0.70
N MET A 88 5.90 -22.84 -1.03
CA MET A 88 6.43 -23.07 -2.38
C MET A 88 5.31 -23.17 -3.43
N SER A 89 4.20 -23.84 -3.13
CA SER A 89 3.01 -23.89 -4.01
C SER A 89 2.36 -22.52 -4.17
N TRP A 90 2.35 -21.70 -3.11
CA TRP A 90 1.86 -20.32 -3.20
C TRP A 90 2.75 -19.44 -4.07
N LEU A 91 4.08 -19.51 -3.90
CA LEU A 91 5.04 -18.80 -4.77
C LEU A 91 4.93 -19.27 -6.23
N ALA A 92 4.72 -20.58 -6.45
CA ALA A 92 4.49 -21.13 -7.79
C ALA A 92 3.21 -20.54 -8.44
N ALA A 93 2.18 -20.21 -7.66
CA ALA A 93 1.00 -19.50 -8.17
C ALA A 93 1.30 -18.03 -8.45
N LEU A 94 2.00 -17.33 -7.54
CA LEU A 94 2.32 -15.90 -7.67
C LEU A 94 3.22 -15.58 -8.87
N ILE A 95 4.16 -16.46 -9.24
CA ILE A 95 5.08 -16.22 -10.35
C ILE A 95 4.36 -16.10 -11.71
N HIS A 96 3.12 -16.59 -11.81
CA HIS A 96 2.27 -16.45 -12.99
C HIS A 96 1.49 -15.12 -12.99
N ASP A 97 1.39 -14.40 -11.86
CA ASP A 97 0.74 -13.09 -11.80
C ASP A 97 1.62 -12.02 -12.48
N PRO A 98 1.14 -11.34 -13.53
CA PRO A 98 1.89 -10.30 -14.22
C PRO A 98 2.35 -9.16 -13.30
N ARG A 99 1.57 -8.86 -12.25
CA ARG A 99 1.87 -7.80 -11.28
C ARG A 99 3.00 -8.20 -10.36
N PHE A 100 3.02 -9.46 -9.90
CA PHE A 100 4.11 -9.99 -9.08
C PHE A 100 5.44 -9.97 -9.84
N ARG A 101 5.42 -10.29 -11.13
CA ARG A 101 6.61 -10.30 -12.00
C ARG A 101 7.28 -8.93 -12.16
N LEU A 102 6.56 -7.83 -11.96
CA LEU A 102 7.12 -6.47 -12.02
C LEU A 102 8.21 -6.21 -10.97
N PHE A 103 8.18 -6.93 -9.84
CA PHE A 103 9.11 -6.74 -8.73
C PHE A 103 10.47 -7.42 -8.91
N PHE A 104 10.62 -8.21 -9.96
CA PHE A 104 11.82 -9.04 -10.22
C PHE A 104 12.39 -8.76 -11.61
N THR A 105 13.69 -8.92 -11.72
CA THR A 105 14.38 -8.98 -13.01
C THR A 105 14.10 -10.32 -13.71
N ASP A 106 14.36 -10.39 -15.02
CA ASP A 106 14.15 -11.65 -15.76
C ASP A 106 15.07 -12.77 -15.29
N GLU A 107 16.29 -12.46 -14.82
CA GLU A 107 17.23 -13.42 -14.24
C GLU A 107 16.72 -13.97 -12.91
N GLU A 108 16.23 -13.11 -12.02
CA GLU A 108 15.62 -13.50 -10.75
C GLU A 108 14.36 -14.37 -10.97
N LEU A 109 13.50 -13.99 -11.93
CA LEU A 109 12.32 -14.77 -12.29
C LEU A 109 12.69 -16.16 -12.80
N LYS A 110 13.75 -16.28 -13.59
CA LYS A 110 14.24 -17.56 -14.09
C LYS A 110 14.75 -18.43 -12.94
N THR A 111 15.57 -17.88 -12.06
CA THR A 111 16.10 -18.59 -10.90
C THR A 111 14.98 -19.06 -9.97
N LEU A 112 14.01 -18.17 -9.70
CA LEU A 112 12.83 -18.48 -8.89
C LEU A 112 11.99 -19.59 -9.54
N SER A 113 11.73 -19.50 -10.84
CA SER A 113 11.01 -20.51 -11.59
C SER A 113 11.70 -21.88 -11.57
N GLU A 114 13.05 -21.91 -11.65
CA GLU A 114 13.82 -23.14 -11.54
C GLU A 114 13.71 -23.76 -10.14
N SER A 115 13.74 -22.94 -9.10
CA SER A 115 13.60 -23.38 -7.70
C SER A 115 12.20 -23.93 -7.38
N LEU A 116 11.20 -23.50 -8.13
CA LEU A 116 9.80 -23.92 -7.97
C LEU A 116 9.42 -25.15 -8.83
N LYS A 117 10.36 -25.68 -9.63
CA LYS A 117 10.10 -26.89 -10.39
C LYS A 117 9.76 -28.07 -9.47
N GLY A 118 8.60 -28.68 -9.71
CA GLY A 118 8.09 -29.80 -8.92
C GLY A 118 7.07 -29.42 -7.85
N PHE A 119 6.79 -28.12 -7.66
CA PHE A 119 5.69 -27.66 -6.83
C PHE A 119 4.51 -27.25 -7.70
N GLU A 120 3.35 -27.86 -7.44
CA GLU A 120 2.12 -27.46 -8.11
C GLU A 120 1.65 -26.09 -7.59
N PRO A 121 1.25 -25.14 -8.47
CA PRO A 121 0.68 -23.88 -8.05
C PRO A 121 -0.55 -24.08 -7.15
N LEU A 122 -0.65 -23.32 -6.06
CA LEU A 122 -1.78 -23.40 -5.13
C LEU A 122 -3.13 -23.07 -5.82
N TYR A 123 -3.09 -22.21 -6.82
CA TYR A 123 -4.20 -21.86 -7.69
C TYR A 123 -3.66 -21.43 -9.06
N GLN A 124 -4.53 -21.44 -10.07
CA GLN A 124 -4.25 -20.91 -11.40
C GLN A 124 -5.08 -19.64 -11.60
N GLN A 125 -4.54 -18.66 -12.33
CA GLN A 125 -5.23 -17.38 -12.57
C GLN A 125 -6.57 -17.59 -13.30
N GLU A 126 -6.64 -18.58 -14.19
CA GLU A 126 -7.82 -18.95 -14.97
C GLU A 126 -8.98 -19.46 -14.12
N ASN A 127 -8.71 -19.85 -12.85
CA ASN A 127 -9.75 -20.30 -11.92
C ASN A 127 -10.52 -19.11 -11.30
N PHE A 128 -10.09 -17.88 -11.53
CA PHE A 128 -10.72 -16.69 -10.96
C PHE A 128 -11.34 -15.80 -12.03
N TYR A 129 -12.52 -15.30 -11.74
CA TYR A 129 -13.17 -14.25 -12.49
C TYR A 129 -13.34 -13.02 -11.60
N TYR A 130 -12.68 -11.93 -11.94
CA TYR A 130 -12.75 -10.66 -11.21
C TYR A 130 -13.93 -9.85 -11.74
N TYR A 131 -15.10 -9.96 -11.09
CA TYR A 131 -16.34 -9.37 -11.55
C TYR A 131 -16.41 -7.83 -11.38
N ASP A 132 -15.56 -7.26 -10.52
CA ASP A 132 -15.52 -5.84 -10.17
C ASP A 132 -14.25 -5.11 -10.67
N GLN A 133 -13.41 -5.82 -11.44
CA GLN A 133 -12.20 -5.28 -12.02
C GLN A 133 -12.49 -4.65 -13.39
N PHE A 134 -11.96 -3.46 -13.63
CA PHE A 134 -12.04 -2.81 -14.94
C PHE A 134 -11.12 -3.49 -15.96
N CYS A 135 -11.56 -3.48 -17.25
CA CYS A 135 -10.83 -4.15 -18.33
C CYS A 135 -9.66 -3.31 -18.90
N ASP A 136 -9.48 -2.06 -18.45
CA ASP A 136 -8.49 -1.11 -18.95
C ASP A 136 -7.30 -0.94 -18.00
N GLY A 137 -6.85 -2.02 -17.37
CA GLY A 137 -5.68 -2.09 -16.50
C GLY A 137 -4.38 -1.63 -17.16
N ASP A 138 -3.32 -1.54 -16.37
CA ASP A 138 -1.99 -1.17 -16.88
C ASP A 138 -1.39 -2.28 -17.75
N SER A 139 -0.53 -1.91 -18.71
CA SER A 139 0.08 -2.83 -19.69
C SER A 139 1.30 -3.56 -19.09
N TYR A 140 1.11 -4.44 -18.11
CA TYR A 140 2.19 -5.13 -17.37
C TYR A 140 3.14 -5.94 -18.25
N ALA A 141 2.69 -6.42 -19.40
CA ALA A 141 3.50 -7.16 -20.35
C ALA A 141 4.42 -6.26 -21.20
N SER A 142 4.19 -4.94 -21.22
CA SER A 142 5.00 -3.99 -21.97
C SER A 142 6.42 -3.92 -21.39
N PRO A 143 7.48 -4.10 -22.22
CA PRO A 143 8.86 -3.97 -21.77
C PRO A 143 9.15 -2.59 -21.16
N SER A 144 8.67 -1.51 -21.79
CA SER A 144 8.87 -0.15 -21.30
C SER A 144 8.19 0.08 -19.95
N TYR A 145 6.99 -0.46 -19.74
CA TYR A 145 6.31 -0.39 -18.44
C TYR A 145 7.13 -1.08 -17.35
N ARG A 146 7.65 -2.28 -17.64
CA ARG A 146 8.49 -3.05 -16.70
C ARG A 146 9.79 -2.32 -16.37
N GLU A 147 10.46 -1.75 -17.36
CA GLU A 147 11.67 -0.94 -17.16
C GLU A 147 11.40 0.29 -16.29
N HIS A 148 10.31 1.02 -16.55
CA HIS A 148 9.91 2.17 -15.73
C HIS A 148 9.59 1.74 -14.29
N PHE A 149 8.86 0.63 -14.12
CA PHE A 149 8.54 0.09 -12.80
C PHE A 149 9.80 -0.29 -12.01
N GLN A 150 10.76 -0.96 -12.64
CA GLN A 150 12.05 -1.32 -12.04
C GLN A 150 12.88 -0.08 -11.66
N ALA A 151 12.91 0.94 -12.51
CA ALA A 151 13.58 2.21 -12.21
C ALA A 151 12.96 2.90 -10.99
N ILE A 152 11.62 2.89 -10.89
CA ILE A 152 10.88 3.43 -9.74
C ILE A 152 11.17 2.63 -8.47
N LEU A 153 11.17 1.29 -8.54
CA LEU A 153 11.50 0.44 -7.39
C LEU A 153 12.92 0.71 -6.87
N LYS A 154 13.89 0.82 -7.78
CA LYS A 154 15.27 1.16 -7.44
C LYS A 154 15.34 2.49 -6.73
N ALA A 155 14.70 3.52 -7.29
CA ALA A 155 14.69 4.85 -6.70
C ALA A 155 14.00 4.90 -5.32
N LEU A 156 12.94 4.11 -5.11
CA LEU A 156 12.28 3.98 -3.81
C LEU A 156 13.15 3.30 -2.75
N ARG A 157 13.92 2.28 -3.14
CA ARG A 157 14.79 1.51 -2.23
C ARG A 157 16.07 2.27 -1.86
N GLU A 158 16.66 2.93 -2.85
CA GLU A 158 17.97 3.59 -2.74
C GLU A 158 17.86 5.11 -2.51
N HIS A 159 16.64 5.65 -2.40
CA HIS A 159 16.36 7.07 -2.20
C HIS A 159 16.95 7.99 -3.29
N HIS A 160 16.78 7.59 -4.56
CA HIS A 160 17.17 8.39 -5.70
C HIS A 160 16.06 9.33 -6.18
N ILE A 161 16.47 10.41 -6.82
CA ILE A 161 15.60 11.28 -7.60
C ILE A 161 15.30 10.59 -8.94
N LEU A 162 14.07 10.73 -9.44
CA LEU A 162 13.67 10.27 -10.76
C LEU A 162 13.47 11.45 -11.70
N PHE A 163 13.96 11.31 -12.91
CA PHE A 163 13.55 12.13 -14.03
C PHE A 163 12.42 11.43 -14.78
N ILE A 164 11.25 12.06 -14.87
CA ILE A 164 10.03 11.47 -15.44
C ILE A 164 9.55 12.32 -16.61
N GLY A 165 9.35 11.68 -17.76
CA GLY A 165 8.57 12.17 -18.88
C GLY A 165 7.12 11.67 -18.76
N TYR A 166 6.17 12.56 -18.53
CA TYR A 166 4.77 12.23 -18.23
C TYR A 166 3.81 12.79 -19.26
N GLU A 167 2.91 11.94 -19.78
CA GLU A 167 1.86 12.35 -20.69
C GLU A 167 0.62 12.83 -19.94
N GLY A 168 0.32 14.12 -20.04
CA GLY A 168 -0.85 14.74 -19.43
C GLY A 168 -2.17 14.39 -20.14
N LYS A 169 -3.30 14.85 -19.60
CA LYS A 169 -4.66 14.59 -20.11
C LYS A 169 -4.89 15.01 -21.58
N LYS A 170 -4.09 15.94 -22.11
CA LYS A 170 -4.22 16.46 -23.49
C LYS A 170 -3.18 15.90 -24.45
N GLY A 171 -2.48 14.81 -24.08
CA GLY A 171 -1.39 14.23 -24.87
C GLY A 171 -0.09 15.07 -24.86
N ILE A 172 -0.01 16.11 -24.01
CA ILE A 172 1.18 16.94 -23.88
C ILE A 172 2.14 16.26 -22.92
N CYS A 173 3.36 15.98 -23.36
CA CYS A 173 4.40 15.42 -22.51
C CYS A 173 5.11 16.54 -21.71
N HIS A 174 5.22 16.32 -20.42
CA HIS A 174 5.94 17.17 -19.48
C HIS A 174 7.08 16.38 -18.86
N SER A 175 8.26 16.99 -18.77
CA SER A 175 9.42 16.37 -18.12
C SER A 175 9.73 17.13 -16.83
N PHE A 176 9.92 16.40 -15.74
CA PHE A 176 10.23 16.96 -14.43
C PHE A 176 10.94 15.95 -13.53
N GLU A 177 11.61 16.45 -12.51
CA GLU A 177 12.25 15.66 -11.49
C GLU A 177 11.28 15.42 -10.33
N VAL A 178 11.30 14.21 -9.79
CA VAL A 178 10.47 13.83 -8.64
C VAL A 178 11.25 12.99 -7.65
N ILE A 179 10.83 13.08 -6.41
CA ILE A 179 11.25 12.21 -5.32
C ILE A 179 10.13 11.21 -5.06
N PRO A 180 10.31 9.92 -5.42
CA PRO A 180 9.31 8.89 -5.16
C PRO A 180 9.28 8.54 -3.68
N TYR A 181 8.09 8.31 -3.09
CA TYR A 181 7.99 7.86 -1.71
C TYR A 181 7.04 6.67 -1.51
N GLN A 182 6.10 6.42 -2.43
CA GLN A 182 5.17 5.31 -2.32
C GLN A 182 4.62 4.88 -3.67
N LEU A 183 4.45 3.57 -3.86
CA LEU A 183 3.60 2.99 -4.90
C LEU A 183 2.23 2.66 -4.31
N GLN A 184 1.18 2.96 -5.06
CA GLN A 184 -0.19 2.57 -4.76
C GLN A 184 -0.72 1.69 -5.88
N TYR A 185 -1.49 0.68 -5.52
CA TYR A 185 -2.18 -0.20 -6.46
C TYR A 185 -3.68 -0.16 -6.20
N SER A 186 -4.45 0.04 -7.27
CA SER A 186 -5.91 -0.07 -7.28
C SER A 186 -6.31 -1.42 -7.85
N SER A 187 -6.88 -2.29 -7.01
CA SER A 187 -7.36 -3.60 -7.47
C SER A 187 -8.56 -3.50 -8.41
N LYS A 188 -9.41 -2.49 -8.23
CA LYS A 188 -10.58 -2.22 -9.08
C LYS A 188 -10.16 -1.75 -10.47
N ASP A 189 -9.24 -0.79 -10.54
CA ASP A 189 -8.75 -0.23 -11.81
C ASP A 189 -7.65 -1.08 -12.44
N ASP A 190 -7.05 -2.01 -11.70
CA ASP A 190 -5.86 -2.78 -12.06
C ASP A 190 -4.70 -1.89 -12.52
N LYS A 191 -4.41 -0.84 -11.73
CA LYS A 191 -3.44 0.20 -12.08
C LYS A 191 -2.53 0.55 -10.92
N PHE A 192 -1.27 0.83 -11.25
CA PHE A 192 -0.31 1.40 -10.31
C PHE A 192 -0.23 2.91 -10.43
N ARG A 193 -0.04 3.57 -9.28
CA ARG A 193 0.21 5.01 -9.15
C ARG A 193 1.47 5.25 -8.35
N LEU A 194 2.26 6.21 -8.79
CA LEU A 194 3.44 6.69 -8.07
C LEU A 194 3.08 7.94 -7.28
N CYS A 195 3.22 7.89 -5.97
CA CYS A 195 3.17 9.05 -5.11
C CYS A 195 4.57 9.64 -4.98
N CYS A 196 4.72 10.91 -5.30
CA CYS A 196 6.00 11.57 -5.36
C CYS A 196 5.91 13.07 -5.03
N LEU A 197 7.01 13.65 -4.60
CA LEU A 197 7.18 15.10 -4.48
C LEU A 197 7.88 15.64 -5.73
N GLN A 198 7.37 16.71 -6.30
CA GLN A 198 8.13 17.41 -7.36
C GLN A 198 9.41 17.95 -6.77
N TYR A 199 10.53 17.82 -7.52
CA TYR A 199 11.82 18.31 -7.13
C TYR A 199 12.28 19.40 -8.09
N ARG A 200 12.59 20.57 -7.57
CA ARG A 200 13.05 21.69 -8.39
C ARG A 200 14.14 22.47 -7.66
N ARG A 201 15.29 22.67 -8.30
CA ARG A 201 16.40 23.49 -7.80
C ARG A 201 16.80 23.15 -6.36
N GLY A 202 16.91 21.86 -6.03
CA GLY A 202 17.30 21.41 -4.70
C GLY A 202 16.22 21.54 -3.62
N ARG A 203 14.94 21.66 -3.99
CA ARG A 203 13.84 21.79 -3.03
C ARG A 203 12.69 20.86 -3.36
N CYS A 204 12.14 20.23 -2.31
CA CYS A 204 10.90 19.49 -2.39
C CYS A 204 9.72 20.44 -2.64
N GLY A 205 8.90 20.09 -3.63
CA GLY A 205 7.75 20.88 -4.05
C GLY A 205 6.42 20.19 -3.73
N LEU A 206 5.47 20.31 -4.65
CA LEU A 206 4.11 19.79 -4.48
C LEU A 206 4.05 18.27 -4.49
N ASN A 207 3.19 17.71 -3.65
CA ASN A 207 2.81 16.30 -3.72
C ASN A 207 2.05 16.04 -5.03
N THR A 208 2.45 14.99 -5.73
CA THR A 208 1.90 14.64 -7.04
C THR A 208 1.71 13.13 -7.12
N ILE A 209 0.60 12.73 -7.71
CA ILE A 209 0.28 11.31 -7.99
C ILE A 209 0.30 11.10 -9.50
N LEU A 210 1.10 10.15 -9.96
CA LEU A 210 1.30 9.84 -11.37
C LEU A 210 0.81 8.42 -11.67
N ASN A 211 -0.04 8.25 -12.68
CA ASN A 211 -0.40 6.94 -13.19
C ASN A 211 0.80 6.36 -13.97
N LEU A 212 1.24 5.14 -13.65
CA LEU A 212 2.43 4.56 -14.26
C LEU A 212 2.28 4.38 -15.78
N GLU A 213 1.12 3.99 -16.28
CA GLU A 213 0.83 3.84 -17.71
C GLU A 213 1.08 5.10 -18.54
N ARG A 214 1.03 6.29 -17.90
CA ARG A 214 1.28 7.58 -18.56
C ARG A 214 2.72 8.03 -18.52
N ILE A 215 3.61 7.26 -17.92
CA ILE A 215 5.04 7.53 -17.89
C ILE A 215 5.63 7.09 -19.23
N ARG A 216 6.22 8.02 -19.98
CA ARG A 216 6.83 7.77 -21.30
C ARG A 216 8.34 7.65 -21.23
N ASP A 217 8.96 8.21 -20.19
CA ASP A 217 10.40 8.11 -19.89
C ASP A 217 10.59 8.12 -18.38
N CYS A 218 11.44 7.25 -17.87
CA CYS A 218 11.75 7.16 -16.45
C CYS A 218 13.23 6.81 -16.27
N ARG A 219 13.98 7.72 -15.69
CA ARG A 219 15.43 7.56 -15.45
C ARG A 219 15.77 7.89 -14.01
N VAL A 220 16.63 7.05 -13.43
CA VAL A 220 17.17 7.28 -12.09
C VAL A 220 18.26 8.33 -12.20
N SER A 221 18.15 9.41 -11.43
CA SER A 221 19.23 10.40 -11.31
C SER A 221 20.40 9.81 -10.54
N PRO A 222 21.64 10.17 -10.86
CA PRO A 222 22.79 9.81 -10.05
C PRO A 222 22.79 10.49 -8.68
N ASP A 223 22.00 11.57 -8.52
CA ASP A 223 21.92 12.32 -7.29
C ASP A 223 21.12 11.57 -6.22
N LEU A 224 21.71 11.41 -5.04
CA LEU A 224 21.08 10.86 -3.85
C LEU A 224 20.39 11.97 -3.05
N LEU A 225 19.29 11.60 -2.40
CA LEU A 225 18.61 12.50 -1.48
C LEU A 225 19.45 12.80 -0.23
N SER A 226 19.32 14.02 0.28
CA SER A 226 19.90 14.36 1.56
C SER A 226 19.13 13.67 2.72
N ASN A 227 19.80 13.46 3.86
CA ASN A 227 19.15 12.87 5.05
C ASN A 227 17.94 13.69 5.53
N SER A 228 17.95 15.01 5.34
CA SER A 228 16.82 15.89 5.67
C SER A 228 15.61 15.65 4.76
N ASP A 229 15.85 15.38 3.47
CA ASP A 229 14.79 15.08 2.51
C ASP A 229 14.18 13.70 2.79
N ILE A 230 15.00 12.70 3.15
CA ILE A 230 14.55 11.37 3.53
C ILE A 230 13.63 11.41 4.77
N GLN A 231 13.98 12.22 5.79
CA GLN A 231 13.11 12.42 6.95
C GLN A 231 11.78 13.08 6.58
N THR A 232 11.81 14.04 5.67
CA THR A 232 10.60 14.69 5.14
C THR A 232 9.70 13.67 4.42
N LEU A 233 10.29 12.75 3.63
CA LEU A 233 9.54 11.70 2.92
C LEU A 233 8.85 10.72 3.86
N SER A 234 9.49 10.34 4.96
CA SER A 234 8.87 9.42 5.94
C SER A 234 7.62 10.01 6.57
N CYS A 235 7.57 11.34 6.74
CA CYS A 235 6.35 12.03 7.16
C CYS A 235 5.25 12.01 6.09
N HIS A 236 5.59 12.05 4.79
CA HIS A 236 4.60 12.04 3.71
C HIS A 236 3.92 10.68 3.49
N ARG A 237 4.57 9.57 3.81
CA ARG A 237 3.98 8.21 3.68
C ARG A 237 2.68 8.02 4.45
N PHE A 238 2.47 8.79 5.51
CA PHE A 238 1.36 8.65 6.46
C PHE A 238 0.52 9.92 6.62
N LEU A 239 0.83 10.99 5.86
CA LEU A 239 -0.03 12.15 5.88
C LEU A 239 -1.36 11.73 5.25
N PRO A 240 -2.47 11.77 6.00
CA PRO A 240 -3.77 11.72 5.40
C PRO A 240 -3.80 12.86 4.41
N VAL A 241 -4.03 12.53 3.17
CA VAL A 241 -4.31 13.48 2.13
C VAL A 241 -5.38 14.42 2.69
N ARG A 242 -5.44 15.64 2.28
CA ARG A 242 -6.23 16.72 2.91
C ARG A 242 -7.67 16.30 3.20
N LYS A 243 -7.94 15.79 4.41
CA LYS A 243 -9.30 15.49 4.84
C LYS A 243 -10.17 16.73 4.68
N ALA A 244 -11.33 16.57 4.08
CA ALA A 244 -12.33 17.61 4.00
C ALA A 244 -12.69 18.08 5.43
N LYS A 245 -12.94 19.37 5.61
CA LYS A 245 -13.26 19.94 6.93
C LYS A 245 -14.56 19.37 7.50
N GLU A 246 -15.50 19.07 6.64
CA GLU A 246 -16.83 18.55 6.98
C GLU A 246 -17.10 17.28 6.18
N PRO A 247 -17.68 16.23 6.80
CA PRO A 247 -18.08 15.02 6.09
C PRO A 247 -19.25 15.31 5.15
N VAL A 248 -19.39 14.49 4.12
CA VAL A 248 -20.62 14.47 3.31
C VAL A 248 -21.70 13.75 4.11
N LEU A 249 -22.81 14.43 4.36
CA LEU A 249 -23.96 13.89 5.07
C LEU A 249 -25.00 13.40 4.08
N LEU A 250 -25.25 12.09 4.11
CA LEU A 250 -26.19 11.38 3.25
C LEU A 250 -27.39 10.93 4.06
N LYS A 251 -28.59 11.13 3.49
CA LYS A 251 -29.82 10.48 3.94
C LYS A 251 -30.09 9.31 3.00
N ILE A 252 -30.19 8.11 3.54
CA ILE A 252 -30.39 6.86 2.80
C ILE A 252 -31.78 6.34 3.14
N THR A 253 -32.61 6.10 2.13
CA THR A 253 -33.90 5.43 2.32
C THR A 253 -33.67 3.92 2.37
N GLY A 254 -34.51 3.17 3.08
CA GLY A 254 -34.38 1.71 3.19
C GLY A 254 -34.81 0.93 1.93
N GLU A 255 -35.10 1.61 0.82
CA GLU A 255 -35.60 0.98 -0.40
C GLU A 255 -34.51 0.18 -1.13
N ARG A 256 -34.87 -1.00 -1.65
CA ARG A 256 -34.02 -1.84 -2.52
C ARG A 256 -32.65 -2.18 -1.90
N ASN A 257 -32.57 -2.43 -0.61
CA ASN A 257 -31.32 -2.69 0.12
C ASN A 257 -30.27 -1.57 -0.06
N SER A 258 -30.74 -0.33 -0.20
CA SER A 258 -29.88 0.82 -0.47
C SER A 258 -28.84 1.03 0.64
N LEU A 259 -29.18 0.76 1.90
CA LEU A 259 -28.22 0.86 3.00
C LEU A 259 -27.05 -0.09 2.83
N GLU A 260 -27.32 -1.39 2.65
CA GLU A 260 -26.27 -2.40 2.50
C GLU A 260 -25.36 -2.09 1.30
N ARG A 261 -25.97 -1.75 0.17
CA ARG A 261 -25.25 -1.34 -1.04
C ARG A 261 -24.37 -0.13 -0.78
N CYS A 262 -24.86 0.90 -0.08
CA CYS A 262 -24.07 2.06 0.30
C CYS A 262 -22.92 1.68 1.22
N MET A 263 -23.17 0.85 2.23
CA MET A 263 -22.13 0.45 3.17
C MET A 263 -21.01 -0.32 2.50
N LEU A 264 -21.31 -1.17 1.54
CA LEU A 264 -20.33 -1.90 0.72
C LEU A 264 -19.60 -0.97 -0.25
N HIS A 265 -20.33 -0.12 -0.97
CA HIS A 265 -19.76 0.77 -1.97
C HIS A 265 -18.78 1.80 -1.36
N PHE A 266 -19.15 2.36 -0.22
CA PHE A 266 -18.32 3.30 0.54
C PHE A 266 -17.46 2.61 1.61
N ALA A 267 -17.13 1.32 1.44
CA ALA A 267 -16.32 0.58 2.43
C ALA A 267 -14.90 1.16 2.60
N SER A 268 -14.33 1.78 1.56
CA SER A 268 -13.02 2.42 1.57
C SER A 268 -12.97 3.75 2.33
N TYR A 269 -14.12 4.35 2.61
CA TYR A 269 -14.19 5.62 3.33
C TYR A 269 -14.43 5.40 4.83
N GLU A 270 -13.83 6.27 5.65
CA GLU A 270 -14.21 6.41 7.05
C GLU A 270 -15.63 6.95 7.10
N LYS A 271 -16.55 6.24 7.76
CA LYS A 271 -17.97 6.60 7.80
C LYS A 271 -18.62 6.32 9.14
N HIS A 272 -19.62 7.10 9.47
CA HIS A 272 -20.48 6.91 10.64
C HIS A 272 -21.94 6.90 10.19
N THR A 273 -22.72 5.93 10.68
CA THR A 273 -24.11 5.74 10.23
C THR A 273 -25.02 5.59 11.44
N GLU A 274 -26.09 6.38 11.44
CA GLU A 274 -27.11 6.39 12.50
C GLU A 274 -28.50 6.16 11.90
N TYR A 275 -29.35 5.42 12.61
CA TYR A 275 -30.74 5.24 12.22
C TYR A 275 -31.64 6.30 12.86
N HIS A 276 -32.46 6.93 12.06
CA HIS A 276 -33.42 7.94 12.50
C HIS A 276 -34.85 7.33 12.55
N GLU A 277 -35.32 7.00 13.76
CA GLU A 277 -36.56 6.25 13.95
C GLU A 277 -37.81 6.99 13.46
N GLU A 278 -37.93 8.29 13.76
CA GLU A 278 -39.09 9.11 13.37
C GLU A 278 -39.30 9.19 11.87
N GLY A 279 -38.19 9.28 11.10
CA GLY A 279 -38.23 9.41 9.65
C GLY A 279 -38.03 8.11 8.89
N LYS A 280 -37.72 7.00 9.56
CA LYS A 280 -37.40 5.69 8.95
C LYS A 280 -36.33 5.74 7.85
N TYR A 281 -35.24 6.48 8.11
CA TYR A 281 -34.12 6.62 7.21
C TYR A 281 -32.79 6.52 7.97
N TRP A 282 -31.70 6.35 7.22
CA TRP A 282 -30.35 6.32 7.77
C TRP A 282 -29.63 7.61 7.45
N LEU A 283 -28.89 8.15 8.41
CA LEU A 283 -27.95 9.25 8.22
C LEU A 283 -26.54 8.65 8.17
N CYS A 284 -25.82 8.92 7.10
CA CYS A 284 -24.44 8.45 6.91
C CYS A 284 -23.52 9.64 6.68
N SER A 285 -22.54 9.82 7.55
CA SER A 285 -21.47 10.80 7.44
C SER A 285 -20.25 10.13 6.80
N ILE A 286 -19.82 10.59 5.62
CA ILE A 286 -18.65 10.07 4.91
C ILE A 286 -17.52 11.09 5.02
N TYR A 287 -16.39 10.66 5.63
CA TYR A 287 -15.17 11.45 5.71
C TYR A 287 -14.30 11.12 4.50
N TYR A 288 -13.90 12.11 3.76
CA TYR A 288 -13.23 11.94 2.47
C TYR A 288 -12.03 12.87 2.34
N ASP A 289 -11.22 12.56 1.35
CA ASP A 289 -10.12 13.38 0.91
C ASP A 289 -10.59 14.37 -0.15
N THR A 290 -10.15 15.62 -0.05
CA THR A 290 -10.52 16.65 -1.06
C THR A 290 -10.05 16.29 -2.47
N ALA A 291 -9.04 15.41 -2.61
CA ALA A 291 -8.61 14.90 -3.92
C ALA A 291 -9.63 13.92 -4.52
N ASP A 292 -10.39 13.22 -3.67
CA ASP A 292 -11.38 12.22 -4.09
C ASP A 292 -12.80 12.79 -4.21
N GLU A 293 -12.95 14.10 -4.00
CA GLU A 293 -14.28 14.76 -3.98
C GLU A 293 -15.09 14.49 -5.25
N THR A 294 -14.44 14.48 -6.41
CA THR A 294 -15.11 14.22 -7.69
C THR A 294 -15.55 12.77 -7.83
N GLU A 295 -14.72 11.82 -7.38
CA GLU A 295 -15.02 10.39 -7.39
C GLU A 295 -16.17 10.10 -6.43
N LEU A 296 -16.11 10.61 -5.20
CA LEU A 296 -17.20 10.48 -4.23
C LEU A 296 -18.52 11.06 -4.76
N LEU A 297 -18.46 12.19 -5.49
CA LEU A 297 -19.65 12.79 -6.12
C LEU A 297 -20.26 11.87 -7.19
N ILE A 298 -19.43 11.23 -8.01
CA ILE A 298 -19.86 10.27 -9.05
C ILE A 298 -20.48 9.05 -8.39
N ASP A 299 -19.82 8.52 -7.38
CA ASP A 299 -20.26 7.35 -6.63
C ASP A 299 -21.63 7.59 -5.98
N ILE A 300 -21.83 8.74 -5.33
CA ILE A 300 -23.12 9.11 -4.73
C ILE A 300 -24.22 9.23 -5.79
N LEU A 301 -23.94 9.86 -6.93
CA LEU A 301 -24.91 10.00 -8.01
C LEU A 301 -25.30 8.66 -8.63
N SER A 302 -24.45 7.64 -8.58
CA SER A 302 -24.74 6.30 -9.11
C SER A 302 -25.88 5.59 -8.40
N PHE A 303 -26.19 5.98 -7.14
CA PHE A 303 -27.31 5.42 -6.38
C PHE A 303 -28.68 5.98 -6.78
N GLY A 304 -28.70 7.10 -7.50
CA GLY A 304 -29.95 7.75 -7.92
C GLY A 304 -30.78 8.29 -6.73
N PRO A 305 -32.13 8.17 -6.76
CA PRO A 305 -33.00 8.88 -5.82
C PRO A 305 -33.07 8.26 -4.41
N VAL A 306 -32.41 7.13 -4.17
CA VAL A 306 -32.42 6.45 -2.85
C VAL A 306 -31.45 7.10 -1.85
N ILE A 307 -30.60 8.01 -2.33
CA ILE A 307 -29.68 8.81 -1.52
C ILE A 307 -29.95 10.30 -1.73
N GLU A 308 -30.11 11.02 -0.63
CA GLU A 308 -30.17 12.48 -0.63
C GLU A 308 -28.95 13.07 0.07
N VAL A 309 -28.26 14.01 -0.58
CA VAL A 309 -27.15 14.76 0.02
C VAL A 309 -27.69 15.94 0.83
N LEU A 310 -27.51 15.88 2.15
CA LEU A 310 -27.96 16.93 3.06
C LEU A 310 -26.92 18.04 3.24
N GLY A 311 -25.64 17.69 3.22
CA GLY A 311 -24.53 18.63 3.42
C GLY A 311 -23.18 18.02 3.03
N PRO A 312 -22.10 18.78 3.06
CA PRO A 312 -22.03 20.24 3.23
C PRO A 312 -22.57 21.04 2.04
N GLY A 313 -22.84 22.32 2.24
CA GLY A 313 -23.52 23.16 1.24
C GLY A 313 -22.81 23.22 -0.12
N HIS A 314 -21.46 23.25 -0.16
CA HIS A 314 -20.69 23.25 -1.40
C HIS A 314 -20.86 21.92 -2.16
N PHE A 315 -20.77 20.77 -1.47
CA PHE A 315 -20.94 19.46 -2.07
C PHE A 315 -22.35 19.26 -2.61
N ARG A 316 -23.38 19.68 -1.83
CA ARG A 316 -24.76 19.67 -2.28
C ARG A 316 -24.99 20.52 -3.53
N SER A 317 -24.30 21.65 -3.64
CA SER A 317 -24.36 22.51 -4.84
C SER A 317 -23.74 21.82 -6.05
N MET A 318 -22.64 21.07 -5.88
CA MET A 318 -22.03 20.28 -6.96
C MET A 318 -22.97 19.18 -7.46
N VAL A 319 -23.64 18.46 -6.56
CA VAL A 319 -24.67 17.46 -6.89
C VAL A 319 -25.80 18.10 -7.71
N LYS A 320 -26.37 19.20 -7.21
CA LYS A 320 -27.46 19.93 -7.90
C LYS A 320 -27.05 20.34 -9.31
N ASN A 321 -25.87 20.93 -9.47
CA ASN A 321 -25.37 21.38 -10.78
C ASN A 321 -25.21 20.21 -11.77
N ARG A 322 -24.74 19.06 -11.31
CA ARG A 322 -24.62 17.85 -12.14
C ARG A 322 -25.98 17.33 -12.57
N VAL A 323 -26.91 17.20 -11.64
CA VAL A 323 -28.26 16.70 -11.91
C VAL A 323 -29.02 17.69 -12.84
N LYS A 324 -28.92 19.01 -12.59
CA LYS A 324 -29.52 20.03 -13.45
C LYS A 324 -28.99 19.94 -14.88
N ARG A 325 -27.67 19.86 -15.05
CA ARG A 325 -27.07 19.74 -16.39
C ARG A 325 -27.49 18.43 -17.09
N GLN A 326 -27.63 17.35 -16.36
CA GLN A 326 -28.09 16.08 -16.93
C GLN A 326 -29.55 16.17 -17.35
N HIS A 327 -30.40 16.83 -16.56
CA HIS A 327 -31.78 17.11 -16.89
C HIS A 327 -31.91 17.98 -18.16
N GLU A 328 -31.12 19.06 -18.25
CA GLU A 328 -31.07 19.93 -19.42
C GLU A 328 -30.66 19.17 -20.70
N LEU A 329 -29.73 18.24 -20.61
CA LEU A 329 -29.29 17.40 -21.74
C LEU A 329 -30.38 16.40 -22.19
N LEU A 330 -31.22 15.92 -21.27
CA LEU A 330 -32.25 14.91 -21.56
C LEU A 330 -33.56 15.54 -22.04
N TYR A 331 -33.92 16.67 -21.47
CA TYR A 331 -35.25 17.27 -21.66
C TYR A 331 -35.21 18.68 -22.31
N GLY A 332 -34.03 19.20 -22.59
CA GLY A 332 -33.87 20.60 -23.03
C GLY A 332 -33.85 21.58 -21.83
N THR A 333 -33.43 22.82 -22.11
CA THR A 333 -33.52 23.92 -21.13
C THR A 333 -34.99 24.21 -20.85
N VAL A 334 -35.41 24.07 -19.59
CA VAL A 334 -36.68 24.62 -19.13
C VAL A 334 -36.51 26.14 -19.13
N GLU A 335 -37.22 26.86 -20.05
CA GLU A 335 -37.33 28.31 -20.06
C GLU A 335 -37.92 28.85 -18.75
#